data_3a0335576e3e691153109506d0d0e293
#
_entry.id   3a0335576e3e691153109506d0d0e293
#
_cell.length_a   1.000
_cell.length_b   1.000
_cell.length_c   1.000
_cell.angle_alpha   90.00
_cell.angle_beta   90.00
_cell.angle_gamma   90.00
#
_symmetry.space_group_name_H-M   'P 1'
#
loop_
_entity.id
_entity.type
_entity.pdbx_description
1 polymer ?
#
loop_
_entity_poly.entity_id
_entity_poly.type
_entity_poly.pdbx_seq_one_letter_code
_entity_poly.pdbx_strand_id
1 'polypeptide(L)'
;MSGPLSGIRVVELSTFVAGPVTARLLGDMGASVIKVEAPAGDGWRGTGISFLSRFNQDENPVFDIYNSGKQHISLNLKTPEGKEAMHKLLEQADVFITNTRPAALKRLGFDYETIKSRYPKLIYGIVLGYGEQGPDADKPAFDTTAFWSRSGFLRDMSPKHELYRPVTAPSSVGDTATAYLLMGEICAALYRRTQTGTGDFVSSTLYHNGIFCMGTMVMIAQPPFGRTYPYNRVDSGIPGGNYQCADGEWVFFASNNSRQLSLYHHIIGHPELDDDPRFRGAARWENRYEYYAYFEKAFLTKTADEWVRIANENDLPLVRMAHFKDVSTDPQAWANGYLEHVQFRNGNVDIMPSSPIEMKSAEVPPTSPAPALGADTAKILRCLGYSEAQVQAMIASGAAIAAEEAKA
;
A
#
# COMPACT_ATOMS: atom_id res chain seq x y z
N MET A 1 15.39 -21.60 1.41
CA MET A 1 16.66 -20.80 1.53
C MET A 1 16.37 -19.58 2.39
N SER A 2 17.34 -19.10 3.18
CA SER A 2 17.14 -17.91 4.01
C SER A 2 16.93 -16.68 3.11
N GLY A 3 16.00 -15.79 3.48
CA GLY A 3 15.74 -14.55 2.73
C GLY A 3 16.91 -13.58 2.77
N PRO A 4 16.96 -12.58 1.88
CA PRO A 4 18.08 -11.63 1.78
C PRO A 4 18.29 -10.77 3.03
N LEU A 5 17.26 -10.62 3.86
CA LEU A 5 17.33 -9.89 5.13
C LEU A 5 17.43 -10.82 6.35
N SER A 6 17.79 -12.10 6.14
CA SER A 6 17.99 -13.02 7.26
C SER A 6 19.03 -12.51 8.23
N GLY A 7 18.72 -12.55 9.53
CA GLY A 7 19.53 -11.97 10.59
C GLY A 7 19.26 -10.51 10.91
N ILE A 8 18.50 -9.78 10.07
CA ILE A 8 18.04 -8.41 10.37
C ILE A 8 16.86 -8.47 11.33
N ARG A 9 16.93 -7.64 12.38
CA ARG A 9 15.90 -7.49 13.40
C ARG A 9 15.20 -6.13 13.28
N VAL A 10 13.88 -6.17 13.11
CA VAL A 10 13.02 -5.01 12.96
C VAL A 10 12.12 -4.87 14.18
N VAL A 11 12.13 -3.70 14.80
CA VAL A 11 11.15 -3.29 15.80
C VAL A 11 10.20 -2.30 15.19
N GLU A 12 8.91 -2.62 15.19
CA GLU A 12 7.85 -1.81 14.62
C GLU A 12 6.99 -1.19 15.74
N LEU A 13 6.95 0.14 15.80
CA LEU A 13 6.00 0.90 16.62
C LEU A 13 5.11 1.73 15.71
N SER A 14 4.22 1.07 14.99
CA SER A 14 3.34 1.71 14.03
C SER A 14 1.92 1.16 14.09
N THR A 15 0.97 1.89 13.51
CA THR A 15 -0.44 1.53 13.46
C THR A 15 -0.99 1.70 12.05
N PHE A 16 -2.19 1.19 11.80
CA PHE A 16 -2.87 1.25 10.51
C PHE A 16 -2.15 0.48 9.41
N VAL A 17 -1.67 1.16 8.33
CA VAL A 17 -1.23 0.48 7.11
C VAL A 17 0.23 0.75 6.74
N ALA A 18 0.64 1.99 6.50
CA ALA A 18 1.94 2.29 5.87
C ALA A 18 3.15 1.72 6.61
N GLY A 19 3.26 1.94 7.92
CA GLY A 19 4.32 1.36 8.76
C GLY A 19 4.22 -0.17 8.84
N PRO A 20 3.03 -0.74 9.16
CA PRO A 20 2.83 -2.18 9.18
C PRO A 20 3.17 -2.89 7.86
N VAL A 21 2.80 -2.35 6.70
CA VAL A 21 3.17 -2.91 5.38
C VAL A 21 4.68 -2.87 5.19
N THR A 22 5.35 -1.75 5.51
CA THR A 22 6.81 -1.66 5.43
C THR A 22 7.48 -2.78 6.22
N ALA A 23 7.06 -2.98 7.47
CA ALA A 23 7.63 -4.00 8.35
C ALA A 23 7.31 -5.42 7.85
N ARG A 24 6.08 -5.69 7.35
CA ARG A 24 5.72 -6.96 6.73
C ARG A 24 6.63 -7.29 5.56
N LEU A 25 6.82 -6.37 4.62
CA LEU A 25 7.64 -6.61 3.43
C LEU A 25 9.11 -6.92 3.76
N LEU A 26 9.66 -6.28 4.80
CA LEU A 26 10.98 -6.66 5.31
C LEU A 26 10.98 -8.06 5.92
N GLY A 27 9.90 -8.45 6.61
CA GLY A 27 9.67 -9.81 7.11
C GLY A 27 9.58 -10.83 5.98
N ASP A 28 8.83 -10.52 4.93
CA ASP A 28 8.69 -11.36 3.74
C ASP A 28 10.03 -11.59 3.02
N MET A 29 10.99 -10.65 3.17
CA MET A 29 12.38 -10.79 2.74
C MET A 29 13.30 -11.50 3.76
N GLY A 30 12.76 -12.01 4.86
CA GLY A 30 13.49 -12.82 5.84
C GLY A 30 13.94 -12.08 7.11
N ALA A 31 13.59 -10.81 7.31
CA ALA A 31 13.84 -10.13 8.57
C ALA A 31 12.94 -10.67 9.70
N SER A 32 13.43 -10.65 10.93
CA SER A 32 12.61 -10.93 12.11
C SER A 32 11.92 -9.65 12.56
N VAL A 33 10.59 -9.63 12.60
CA VAL A 33 9.80 -8.43 12.92
C VAL A 33 9.07 -8.61 14.23
N ILE A 34 9.28 -7.66 15.16
CA ILE A 34 8.51 -7.53 16.39
C ILE A 34 7.66 -6.25 16.31
N LYS A 35 6.34 -6.41 16.26
CA LYS A 35 5.38 -5.31 16.37
C LYS A 35 5.10 -5.00 17.82
N VAL A 36 5.35 -3.76 18.22
CA VAL A 36 5.02 -3.22 19.54
C VAL A 36 3.69 -2.48 19.46
N GLU A 37 2.71 -2.95 20.20
CA GLU A 37 1.39 -2.34 20.28
C GLU A 37 1.16 -1.71 21.68
N ALA A 38 0.40 -0.63 21.72
CA ALA A 38 -0.12 -0.11 22.98
C ALA A 38 -1.10 -1.11 23.63
N PRO A 39 -1.42 -0.99 24.93
CA PRO A 39 -2.40 -1.87 25.60
C PRO A 39 -3.78 -1.92 24.93
N ALA A 40 -4.19 -0.86 24.24
CA ALA A 40 -5.43 -0.81 23.47
C ALA A 40 -5.33 -1.50 22.10
N GLY A 41 -4.15 -1.93 21.69
CA GLY A 41 -3.90 -2.50 20.37
C GLY A 41 -3.77 -1.44 19.27
N ASP A 42 -3.50 -1.92 18.07
CA ASP A 42 -3.54 -1.13 16.83
C ASP A 42 -5.00 -0.85 16.45
N GLY A 43 -5.33 0.40 16.17
CA GLY A 43 -6.68 0.79 15.74
C GLY A 43 -7.18 0.02 14.50
N TRP A 44 -6.28 -0.45 13.65
CA TRP A 44 -6.62 -1.24 12.46
C TRP A 44 -7.23 -2.61 12.80
N ARG A 45 -6.99 -3.15 14.00
CA ARG A 45 -7.63 -4.39 14.47
C ARG A 45 -9.16 -4.31 14.48
N GLY A 46 -9.73 -3.12 14.74
CA GLY A 46 -11.18 -2.88 14.75
C GLY A 46 -11.77 -2.43 13.41
N THR A 47 -10.95 -2.17 12.41
CA THR A 47 -11.40 -1.52 11.16
C THR A 47 -12.22 -2.46 10.25
N GLY A 48 -12.20 -3.77 10.47
CA GLY A 48 -13.00 -4.74 9.72
C GLY A 48 -14.49 -4.39 9.63
N ILE A 49 -15.08 -3.76 10.67
CA ILE A 49 -16.46 -3.26 10.64
C ILE A 49 -16.70 -2.31 9.46
N SER A 50 -15.77 -1.39 9.18
CA SER A 50 -15.90 -0.42 8.09
C SER A 50 -15.91 -1.05 6.70
N PHE A 51 -15.40 -2.28 6.59
CA PHE A 51 -15.36 -3.07 5.36
C PHE A 51 -16.39 -4.21 5.35
N LEU A 52 -17.31 -4.25 6.32
CA LEU A 52 -18.26 -5.35 6.51
C LEU A 52 -17.58 -6.72 6.59
N SER A 53 -16.31 -6.74 7.03
CA SER A 53 -15.52 -7.95 7.19
C SER A 53 -15.75 -8.55 8.57
N ARG A 54 -15.65 -9.87 8.65
CA ARG A 54 -15.52 -10.56 9.94
C ARG A 54 -14.22 -10.11 10.58
N PHE A 55 -14.27 -9.86 11.87
CA PHE A 55 -13.05 -9.61 12.63
C PHE A 55 -13.26 -10.00 14.10
N ASN A 56 -12.34 -10.76 14.58
CA ASN A 56 -12.21 -11.14 16.00
C ASN A 56 -10.73 -11.54 16.23
N GLN A 57 -10.42 -12.11 17.39
CA GLN A 57 -9.06 -12.54 17.67
C GLN A 57 -8.58 -13.71 16.80
N ASP A 58 -9.50 -14.51 16.27
CA ASP A 58 -9.22 -15.73 15.51
C ASP A 58 -9.30 -15.53 14.00
N GLU A 59 -9.95 -14.45 13.56
CA GLU A 59 -10.14 -14.15 12.14
C GLU A 59 -10.23 -12.63 11.94
N ASN A 60 -9.21 -12.04 11.30
CA ASN A 60 -9.18 -10.60 11.04
C ASN A 60 -8.42 -10.30 9.72
N PRO A 61 -8.95 -10.71 8.56
CA PRO A 61 -8.23 -10.61 7.29
C PRO A 61 -7.79 -9.18 6.95
N VAL A 62 -8.56 -8.16 7.36
CA VAL A 62 -8.23 -6.74 7.13
C VAL A 62 -6.99 -6.31 7.91
N PHE A 63 -6.76 -6.86 9.10
CA PHE A 63 -5.55 -6.62 9.88
C PHE A 63 -4.41 -7.54 9.45
N ASP A 64 -4.73 -8.80 9.20
CA ASP A 64 -3.77 -9.88 8.97
C ASP A 64 -2.94 -9.65 7.71
N ILE A 65 -3.56 -9.10 6.64
CA ILE A 65 -2.86 -8.77 5.38
C ILE A 65 -1.64 -7.85 5.57
N TYR A 66 -1.62 -7.02 6.59
CA TYR A 66 -0.51 -6.08 6.86
C TYR A 66 0.39 -6.53 8.01
N ASN A 67 0.01 -7.61 8.73
CA ASN A 67 0.70 -8.03 9.94
C ASN A 67 1.08 -9.52 9.97
N SER A 68 0.90 -10.22 8.85
CA SER A 68 1.33 -11.59 8.67
C SER A 68 2.84 -11.78 9.00
N GLY A 69 3.19 -12.90 9.60
CA GLY A 69 4.58 -13.28 9.87
C GLY A 69 5.31 -12.53 10.98
N LYS A 70 4.65 -11.60 11.67
CA LYS A 70 5.24 -10.82 12.77
C LYS A 70 5.05 -11.49 14.12
N GLN A 71 5.91 -11.17 15.08
CA GLN A 71 5.67 -11.39 16.51
C GLN A 71 5.05 -10.14 17.13
N HIS A 72 4.13 -10.30 18.08
CA HIS A 72 3.38 -9.20 18.67
C HIS A 72 3.60 -9.09 20.18
N ILE A 73 4.18 -7.97 20.62
CA ILE A 73 4.30 -7.59 22.03
C ILE A 73 3.43 -6.37 22.32
N SER A 74 2.73 -6.37 23.45
CA SER A 74 1.98 -5.19 23.91
C SER A 74 2.64 -4.55 25.11
N LEU A 75 3.05 -3.28 24.97
CA LEU A 75 3.75 -2.51 26.00
C LEU A 75 3.07 -1.17 26.26
N ASN A 76 2.94 -0.81 27.53
CA ASN A 76 2.52 0.52 27.93
C ASN A 76 3.73 1.46 28.00
N LEU A 77 4.04 2.14 26.91
CA LEU A 77 5.17 3.07 26.82
C LEU A 77 5.00 4.36 27.66
N LYS A 78 3.94 4.48 28.46
CA LYS A 78 3.78 5.53 29.45
C LYS A 78 4.38 5.15 30.79
N THR A 79 4.63 3.85 31.03
CA THR A 79 5.27 3.35 32.27
C THR A 79 6.78 3.22 32.12
N PRO A 80 7.55 3.33 33.17
CA PRO A 80 9.00 3.11 33.15
C PRO A 80 9.37 1.71 32.63
N GLU A 81 8.66 0.67 33.08
CA GLU A 81 8.92 -0.73 32.75
C GLU A 81 8.65 -1.02 31.26
N GLY A 82 7.55 -0.45 30.71
CA GLY A 82 7.24 -0.56 29.29
C GLY A 82 8.28 0.14 28.42
N LYS A 83 8.77 1.31 28.85
CA LYS A 83 9.88 2.02 28.18
C LYS A 83 11.19 1.23 28.25
N GLU A 84 11.51 0.66 29.40
CA GLU A 84 12.71 -0.16 29.56
C GLU A 84 12.67 -1.36 28.61
N ALA A 85 11.55 -2.07 28.55
CA ALA A 85 11.37 -3.20 27.63
C ALA A 85 11.54 -2.77 26.17
N MET A 86 10.97 -1.63 25.77
CA MET A 86 11.16 -1.08 24.43
C MET A 86 12.63 -0.75 24.16
N HIS A 87 13.35 -0.16 25.10
CA HIS A 87 14.78 0.10 24.95
C HIS A 87 15.61 -1.17 24.79
N LYS A 88 15.30 -2.25 25.51
CA LYS A 88 15.96 -3.55 25.34
C LYS A 88 15.67 -4.17 23.95
N LEU A 89 14.49 -3.94 23.39
CA LEU A 89 14.19 -4.33 22.01
C LEU A 89 15.07 -3.56 21.03
N LEU A 90 15.14 -2.23 21.17
CA LEU A 90 15.91 -1.36 20.27
C LEU A 90 17.43 -1.60 20.35
N GLU A 91 17.95 -1.98 21.51
CA GLU A 91 19.36 -2.35 21.68
C GLU A 91 19.77 -3.53 20.80
N GLN A 92 18.84 -4.43 20.52
CA GLN A 92 19.04 -5.61 19.70
C GLN A 92 18.56 -5.44 18.25
N ALA A 93 17.95 -4.31 17.91
CA ALA A 93 17.35 -4.06 16.62
C ALA A 93 18.38 -3.51 15.60
N ASP A 94 18.15 -3.83 14.35
CA ASP A 94 18.83 -3.24 13.19
C ASP A 94 18.03 -2.07 12.62
N VAL A 95 16.71 -2.18 12.69
CA VAL A 95 15.75 -1.22 12.12
C VAL A 95 14.66 -0.93 13.14
N PHE A 96 14.32 0.33 13.31
CA PHE A 96 13.13 0.80 14.02
C PHE A 96 12.19 1.47 13.01
N ILE A 97 10.93 1.05 12.97
CA ILE A 97 9.91 1.60 12.06
C ILE A 97 8.80 2.22 12.89
N THR A 98 8.38 3.43 12.51
CA THR A 98 7.23 4.09 13.15
C THR A 98 6.45 4.97 12.15
N ASN A 99 5.16 5.18 12.43
CA ASN A 99 4.34 6.23 11.83
C ASN A 99 3.68 7.11 12.90
N THR A 100 4.20 7.02 14.11
CA THR A 100 3.78 7.90 15.22
C THR A 100 4.31 9.30 14.98
N ARG A 101 3.46 10.31 15.22
CA ARG A 101 3.83 11.72 14.99
C ARG A 101 5.06 12.12 15.80
N PRO A 102 6.00 12.92 15.23
CA PRO A 102 7.26 13.31 15.87
C PRO A 102 7.08 13.91 17.29
N ALA A 103 6.09 14.77 17.49
CA ALA A 103 5.81 15.34 18.79
C ALA A 103 5.40 14.29 19.85
N ALA A 104 4.71 13.22 19.44
CA ALA A 104 4.36 12.12 20.34
C ALA A 104 5.59 11.24 20.67
N LEU A 105 6.42 10.94 19.65
CA LEU A 105 7.68 10.22 19.86
C LEU A 105 8.61 10.96 20.81
N LYS A 106 8.73 12.28 20.67
CA LYS A 106 9.53 13.11 21.57
C LYS A 106 9.04 13.02 23.02
N ARG A 107 7.72 13.08 23.26
CA ARG A 107 7.15 12.91 24.61
C ARG A 107 7.39 11.52 25.19
N LEU A 108 7.43 10.50 24.34
CA LEU A 108 7.72 9.13 24.76
C LEU A 108 9.22 8.87 24.96
N GLY A 109 10.11 9.67 24.34
CA GLY A 109 11.56 9.49 24.37
C GLY A 109 12.06 8.54 23.27
N PHE A 110 11.30 8.41 22.16
CA PHE A 110 11.64 7.57 21.03
C PHE A 110 11.79 8.36 19.72
N ASP A 111 12.00 9.68 19.79
CA ASP A 111 12.35 10.51 18.64
C ASP A 111 13.77 10.19 18.12
N TYR A 112 14.03 10.58 16.88
CA TYR A 112 15.27 10.24 16.19
C TYR A 112 16.53 10.68 16.95
N GLU A 113 16.59 11.91 17.48
CA GLU A 113 17.78 12.42 18.14
C GLU A 113 18.08 11.63 19.43
N THR A 114 17.05 11.30 20.21
CA THR A 114 17.15 10.45 21.39
C THR A 114 17.64 9.05 21.03
N ILE A 115 17.05 8.44 20.00
CA ILE A 115 17.39 7.07 19.58
C ILE A 115 18.77 7.00 18.95
N LYS A 116 19.13 7.92 18.08
CA LYS A 116 20.45 7.99 17.44
C LYS A 116 21.60 8.10 18.46
N SER A 117 21.42 8.92 19.51
CA SER A 117 22.43 9.08 20.52
C SER A 117 22.72 7.79 21.29
N ARG A 118 21.70 6.95 21.48
CA ARG A 118 21.79 5.70 22.23
C ARG A 118 22.12 4.49 21.34
N TYR A 119 21.62 4.48 20.11
CA TYR A 119 21.76 3.37 19.15
C TYR A 119 22.30 3.86 17.80
N PRO A 120 23.57 4.27 17.69
CA PRO A 120 24.11 4.96 16.51
C PRO A 120 24.16 4.09 15.24
N LYS A 121 23.93 2.77 15.36
CA LYS A 121 23.89 1.84 14.23
C LYS A 121 22.47 1.51 13.76
N LEU A 122 21.46 1.94 14.52
CA LEU A 122 20.06 1.66 14.21
C LEU A 122 19.60 2.49 13.00
N ILE A 123 18.91 1.86 12.09
CA ILE A 123 18.22 2.56 11.01
C ILE A 123 16.85 2.96 11.52
N TYR A 124 16.58 4.26 11.50
CA TYR A 124 15.31 4.84 11.96
C TYR A 124 14.44 5.15 10.74
N GLY A 125 13.40 4.35 10.50
CA GLY A 125 12.43 4.53 9.42
C GLY A 125 11.13 5.15 9.92
N ILE A 126 10.69 6.23 9.30
CA ILE A 126 9.44 6.89 9.69
C ILE A 126 8.54 7.20 8.49
N VAL A 127 7.23 6.92 8.65
CA VAL A 127 6.21 7.43 7.74
C VAL A 127 5.66 8.75 8.29
N LEU A 128 5.68 9.79 7.46
CA LEU A 128 5.17 11.11 7.77
C LEU A 128 3.93 11.44 6.93
N GLY A 129 3.05 12.28 7.46
CA GLY A 129 1.89 12.77 6.70
C GLY A 129 2.26 13.83 5.67
N TYR A 130 2.85 14.93 6.15
CA TYR A 130 3.13 16.13 5.34
C TYR A 130 4.61 16.54 5.33
N GLY A 131 5.50 15.76 5.95
CA GLY A 131 6.92 16.03 6.06
C GLY A 131 7.35 16.55 7.43
N GLU A 132 8.65 16.81 7.59
CA GLU A 132 9.24 17.25 8.87
C GLU A 132 9.15 18.77 9.07
N GLN A 133 8.97 19.52 7.98
CA GLN A 133 9.03 20.98 7.97
C GLN A 133 7.73 21.59 7.45
N GLY A 134 7.57 22.88 7.69
CA GLY A 134 6.42 23.65 7.22
C GLY A 134 5.25 23.69 8.18
N PRO A 135 4.18 24.42 7.84
CA PRO A 135 3.07 24.71 8.76
C PRO A 135 2.23 23.47 9.13
N ASP A 136 2.34 22.39 8.38
CA ASP A 136 1.53 21.18 8.55
C ASP A 136 2.33 19.98 9.05
N ALA A 137 3.58 20.14 9.49
CA ALA A 137 4.47 19.04 9.91
C ALA A 137 3.85 18.13 10.99
N ASP A 138 3.17 18.70 11.98
CA ASP A 138 2.50 17.94 13.06
C ASP A 138 1.00 17.69 12.83
N LYS A 139 0.48 18.01 11.63
CA LYS A 139 -0.94 17.85 11.33
C LYS A 139 -1.33 16.37 11.24
N PRO A 140 -2.49 15.97 11.79
CA PRO A 140 -3.00 14.63 11.59
C PRO A 140 -3.16 14.31 10.11
N ALA A 141 -2.72 13.14 9.70
CA ALA A 141 -2.75 12.69 8.32
C ALA A 141 -3.17 11.22 8.22
N PHE A 142 -3.89 10.93 7.15
CA PHE A 142 -4.19 9.59 6.67
C PHE A 142 -3.92 9.53 5.17
N ASP A 143 -3.90 8.34 4.61
CA ASP A 143 -3.84 8.08 3.18
C ASP A 143 -4.78 9.01 2.38
N THR A 144 -6.06 8.99 2.71
CA THR A 144 -7.10 9.76 2.02
C THR A 144 -6.88 11.27 2.09
N THR A 145 -6.33 11.79 3.18
CA THR A 145 -6.14 13.24 3.36
C THR A 145 -4.82 13.75 2.78
N ALA A 146 -3.73 13.03 2.99
CA ALA A 146 -2.39 13.47 2.61
C ALA A 146 -2.01 13.01 1.20
N PHE A 147 -2.10 11.72 0.91
CA PHE A 147 -1.73 11.19 -0.40
C PHE A 147 -2.77 11.56 -1.46
N TRP A 148 -4.04 11.23 -1.25
CA TRP A 148 -5.07 11.36 -2.27
C TRP A 148 -5.63 12.78 -2.42
N SER A 149 -6.07 13.40 -1.32
CA SER A 149 -6.78 14.69 -1.40
C SER A 149 -5.83 15.85 -1.67
N ARG A 150 -4.74 15.94 -0.89
CA ARG A 150 -3.85 17.09 -0.96
C ARG A 150 -2.95 17.10 -2.20
N SER A 151 -2.68 15.95 -2.81
CA SER A 151 -1.94 15.87 -4.08
C SER A 151 -2.75 16.31 -5.30
N GLY A 152 -4.04 16.60 -5.13
CA GLY A 152 -4.95 16.99 -6.21
C GLY A 152 -5.67 15.80 -6.88
N PHE A 153 -5.26 14.57 -6.58
CA PHE A 153 -5.73 13.37 -7.29
C PHE A 153 -7.26 13.25 -7.31
N LEU A 154 -7.90 13.28 -6.13
CA LEU A 154 -9.35 13.04 -6.05
C LEU A 154 -10.15 14.09 -6.80
N ARG A 155 -9.70 15.35 -6.73
CA ARG A 155 -10.42 16.44 -7.34
C ARG A 155 -10.26 16.46 -8.85
N ASP A 156 -9.04 16.30 -9.31
CA ASP A 156 -8.71 16.57 -10.71
C ASP A 156 -8.82 15.34 -11.61
N MET A 157 -8.82 14.12 -11.03
CA MET A 157 -9.09 12.88 -11.78
C MET A 157 -10.59 12.53 -11.87
N SER A 158 -11.45 13.29 -11.22
CA SER A 158 -12.90 13.09 -11.32
C SER A 158 -13.45 13.68 -12.61
N PRO A 159 -14.30 12.95 -13.36
CA PRO A 159 -14.90 13.46 -14.58
C PRO A 159 -15.72 14.72 -14.34
N LYS A 160 -15.63 15.68 -15.25
CA LYS A 160 -16.43 16.92 -15.19
C LYS A 160 -17.81 16.66 -15.80
N HIS A 161 -18.86 16.79 -15.01
CA HIS A 161 -20.26 16.76 -15.46
C HIS A 161 -21.15 17.60 -14.52
N GLU A 162 -22.44 17.73 -14.82
CA GLU A 162 -23.38 18.59 -14.08
C GLU A 162 -23.47 18.27 -12.58
N LEU A 163 -23.37 17.00 -12.21
CA LEU A 163 -23.38 16.52 -10.82
C LEU A 163 -21.95 16.19 -10.32
N TYR A 164 -20.97 16.99 -10.72
CA TYR A 164 -19.57 16.76 -10.36
C TYR A 164 -19.40 16.58 -8.86
N ARG A 165 -18.85 15.42 -8.51
CA ARG A 165 -18.38 15.09 -7.16
C ARG A 165 -17.02 14.41 -7.27
N PRO A 166 -16.03 14.79 -6.45
CA PRO A 166 -14.78 14.06 -6.39
C PRO A 166 -15.00 12.58 -6.09
N VAL A 167 -14.21 11.71 -6.71
CA VAL A 167 -14.23 10.28 -6.42
C VAL A 167 -13.80 10.02 -4.97
N THR A 168 -14.25 8.91 -4.42
CA THR A 168 -13.78 8.44 -3.11
C THR A 168 -12.50 7.64 -3.30
N ALA A 169 -11.47 7.94 -2.51
CA ALA A 169 -10.22 7.19 -2.56
C ALA A 169 -10.44 5.73 -2.15
N PRO A 170 -9.84 4.78 -2.86
CA PRO A 170 -9.72 3.42 -2.36
C PRO A 170 -8.82 3.42 -1.12
N SER A 171 -9.18 2.63 -0.11
CA SER A 171 -8.40 2.55 1.13
C SER A 171 -7.01 1.97 0.89
N SER A 172 -6.03 2.48 1.61
CA SER A 172 -4.68 1.89 1.78
C SER A 172 -3.75 1.92 0.57
N VAL A 173 -4.16 2.43 -0.59
CA VAL A 173 -3.32 2.43 -1.80
C VAL A 173 -2.13 3.38 -1.65
N GLY A 174 -2.34 4.60 -1.19
CA GLY A 174 -1.27 5.56 -0.96
C GLY A 174 -0.37 5.18 0.22
N ASP A 175 -0.94 4.58 1.26
CA ASP A 175 -0.18 3.98 2.37
C ASP A 175 0.74 2.87 1.86
N THR A 176 0.24 1.97 1.01
CA THR A 176 1.02 0.86 0.44
C THR A 176 2.12 1.38 -0.48
N ALA A 177 1.83 2.37 -1.34
CA ALA A 177 2.84 3.01 -2.18
C ALA A 177 3.96 3.66 -1.33
N THR A 178 3.59 4.31 -0.23
CA THR A 178 4.54 4.91 0.72
C THR A 178 5.36 3.86 1.46
N ALA A 179 4.74 2.72 1.78
CA ALA A 179 5.44 1.59 2.41
C ALA A 179 6.49 0.96 1.48
N TYR A 180 6.20 0.81 0.19
CA TYR A 180 7.19 0.32 -0.79
C TYR A 180 8.41 1.23 -0.88
N LEU A 181 8.20 2.54 -0.86
CA LEU A 181 9.32 3.49 -0.87
C LEU A 181 10.14 3.39 0.42
N LEU A 182 9.51 3.42 1.59
CA LEU A 182 10.21 3.32 2.87
C LEU A 182 10.96 2.00 3.01
N MET A 183 10.41 0.89 2.53
CA MET A 183 11.11 -0.40 2.47
C MET A 183 12.39 -0.29 1.64
N GLY A 184 12.31 0.31 0.44
CA GLY A 184 13.48 0.54 -0.42
C GLY A 184 14.54 1.44 0.23
N GLU A 185 14.12 2.50 0.90
CA GLU A 185 15.00 3.41 1.64
C GLU A 185 15.70 2.69 2.81
N ILE A 186 14.98 1.85 3.56
CA ILE A 186 15.54 1.03 4.64
C ILE A 186 16.56 0.03 4.08
N CYS A 187 16.26 -0.66 2.97
CA CYS A 187 17.21 -1.59 2.34
C CYS A 187 18.49 -0.86 1.87
N ALA A 188 18.36 0.32 1.29
CA ALA A 188 19.50 1.15 0.89
C ALA A 188 20.32 1.61 2.11
N ALA A 189 19.67 1.99 3.21
CA ALA A 189 20.33 2.37 4.45
C ALA A 189 21.03 1.17 5.12
N LEU A 190 20.44 -0.02 5.10
CA LEU A 190 21.10 -1.26 5.55
C LEU A 190 22.37 -1.54 4.74
N TYR A 191 22.31 -1.43 3.41
CA TYR A 191 23.47 -1.58 2.56
C TYR A 191 24.55 -0.53 2.88
N ARG A 192 24.19 0.76 2.98
CA ARG A 192 25.11 1.84 3.36
C ARG A 192 25.76 1.55 4.72
N ARG A 193 25.02 1.04 5.70
CA ARG A 193 25.54 0.69 7.03
C ARG A 193 26.64 -0.35 6.97
N THR A 194 26.62 -1.30 6.02
CA THR A 194 27.72 -2.27 5.85
C THR A 194 29.05 -1.62 5.50
N GLN A 195 29.02 -0.45 4.88
CA GLN A 195 30.20 0.31 4.47
C GLN A 195 30.65 1.32 5.53
N THR A 196 29.70 1.95 6.22
CA THR A 196 29.98 3.07 7.12
C THR A 196 30.02 2.67 8.60
N GLY A 197 29.40 1.55 8.96
CA GLY A 197 29.21 1.10 10.34
C GLY A 197 28.18 1.94 11.13
N THR A 198 27.52 2.92 10.50
CA THR A 198 26.54 3.83 11.15
C THR A 198 25.13 3.61 10.60
N GLY A 199 24.14 3.80 11.46
CA GLY A 199 22.74 3.84 11.07
C GLY A 199 22.37 5.09 10.25
N ASP A 200 21.08 5.23 9.97
CA ASP A 200 20.56 6.36 9.20
C ASP A 200 19.14 6.72 9.67
N PHE A 201 18.70 7.92 9.28
CA PHE A 201 17.30 8.33 9.34
C PHE A 201 16.74 8.31 7.92
N VAL A 202 15.68 7.55 7.72
CA VAL A 202 14.96 7.49 6.44
C VAL A 202 13.48 7.80 6.67
N SER A 203 12.91 8.63 5.80
CA SER A 203 11.52 9.08 5.97
C SER A 203 10.77 9.09 4.64
N SER A 204 9.66 8.40 4.60
CA SER A 204 8.71 8.49 3.48
C SER A 204 7.48 9.27 3.90
N THR A 205 7.04 10.20 3.03
CA THR A 205 5.94 11.11 3.32
C THR A 205 4.77 10.85 2.38
N LEU A 206 3.57 10.63 2.94
CA LEU A 206 2.34 10.39 2.16
C LEU A 206 2.11 11.50 1.12
N TYR A 207 2.20 12.75 1.53
CA TYR A 207 1.97 13.89 0.64
C TYR A 207 3.04 14.00 -0.47
N HIS A 208 4.31 13.82 -0.13
CA HIS A 208 5.40 13.86 -1.11
C HIS A 208 5.25 12.74 -2.15
N ASN A 209 4.93 11.53 -1.69
CA ASN A 209 4.64 10.40 -2.58
C ASN A 209 3.44 10.69 -3.48
N GLY A 210 2.36 11.26 -2.94
CA GLY A 210 1.21 11.68 -3.74
C GLY A 210 1.59 12.68 -4.83
N ILE A 211 2.42 13.67 -4.51
CA ILE A 211 2.94 14.64 -5.49
C ILE A 211 3.79 13.92 -6.55
N PHE A 212 4.69 13.02 -6.15
CA PHE A 212 5.58 12.33 -7.08
C PHE A 212 4.80 11.38 -8.01
N CYS A 213 3.85 10.63 -7.49
CA CYS A 213 2.96 9.76 -8.29
C CYS A 213 2.14 10.57 -9.31
N MET A 214 1.72 11.78 -8.95
CA MET A 214 0.99 12.70 -9.82
C MET A 214 1.92 13.70 -10.56
N GLY A 215 3.23 13.48 -10.55
CA GLY A 215 4.22 14.44 -11.01
C GLY A 215 3.98 15.00 -12.40
N THR A 216 3.60 14.16 -13.37
CA THR A 216 3.23 14.58 -14.73
C THR A 216 2.03 15.54 -14.70
N MET A 217 0.98 15.19 -13.93
CA MET A 217 -0.25 15.99 -13.85
C MET A 217 0.01 17.34 -13.14
N VAL A 218 0.77 17.32 -12.06
CA VAL A 218 1.19 18.51 -11.33
C VAL A 218 2.02 19.44 -12.23
N MET A 219 2.92 18.89 -13.03
CA MET A 219 3.76 19.66 -13.94
C MET A 219 2.94 20.31 -15.06
N ILE A 220 2.11 19.55 -15.78
CA ILE A 220 1.37 20.06 -16.94
C ILE A 220 0.18 20.98 -16.58
N ALA A 221 -0.24 20.96 -15.31
CA ALA A 221 -1.24 21.92 -14.80
C ALA A 221 -0.67 23.35 -14.60
N GLN A 222 0.66 23.50 -14.59
CA GLN A 222 1.31 24.79 -14.36
C GLN A 222 1.45 25.61 -15.66
N PRO A 223 1.49 26.97 -15.57
CA PRO A 223 1.97 27.78 -16.67
C PRO A 223 3.43 27.40 -17.00
N PRO A 224 3.87 27.32 -18.28
CA PRO A 224 3.15 27.67 -19.51
C PRO A 224 2.34 26.53 -20.14
N PHE A 225 2.26 25.34 -19.51
CA PHE A 225 1.56 24.19 -20.10
C PHE A 225 0.04 24.35 -20.04
N GLY A 226 -0.49 24.89 -18.93
CA GLY A 226 -1.85 25.40 -18.78
C GLY A 226 -2.98 24.37 -18.91
N ARG A 227 -2.71 23.08 -18.70
CA ARG A 227 -3.78 22.08 -18.75
C ARG A 227 -4.74 22.28 -17.58
N THR A 228 -6.03 22.37 -17.89
CA THR A 228 -7.08 22.51 -16.89
C THR A 228 -7.65 21.17 -16.45
N TYR A 229 -7.92 21.03 -15.15
CA TYR A 229 -8.57 19.90 -14.53
C TYR A 229 -9.80 20.35 -13.74
N PRO A 230 -10.78 19.48 -13.47
CA PRO A 230 -10.95 18.14 -14.08
C PRO A 230 -11.23 18.25 -15.56
N TYR A 231 -10.84 17.25 -16.33
CA TYR A 231 -11.04 17.22 -17.77
C TYR A 231 -11.99 16.09 -18.18
N ASN A 232 -12.60 16.25 -19.34
CA ASN A 232 -13.41 15.19 -19.94
C ASN A 232 -12.52 14.12 -20.57
N ARG A 233 -12.97 12.86 -20.64
CA ARG A 233 -12.26 11.76 -21.29
C ARG A 233 -11.75 12.14 -22.69
N VAL A 234 -12.61 12.79 -23.49
CA VAL A 234 -12.28 13.23 -24.86
C VAL A 234 -11.19 14.31 -24.93
N ASP A 235 -10.84 14.94 -23.81
CA ASP A 235 -9.80 15.97 -23.78
C ASP A 235 -8.36 15.41 -23.87
N SER A 236 -8.19 14.09 -23.95
CA SER A 236 -6.91 13.46 -24.28
C SER A 236 -6.58 13.56 -25.79
N GLY A 237 -7.57 13.76 -26.65
CA GLY A 237 -7.42 13.77 -28.09
C GLY A 237 -7.03 12.43 -28.73
N ILE A 238 -6.85 11.39 -27.93
CA ILE A 238 -6.59 10.00 -28.35
C ILE A 238 -7.71 9.16 -27.76
N PRO A 239 -8.42 8.33 -28.54
CA PRO A 239 -9.61 7.60 -28.09
C PRO A 239 -9.29 6.42 -27.16
N GLY A 240 -8.14 6.39 -26.50
CA GLY A 240 -7.84 5.45 -25.42
C GLY A 240 -8.72 5.72 -24.20
N GLY A 241 -9.01 4.68 -23.44
CA GLY A 241 -9.80 4.79 -22.21
C GLY A 241 -10.88 3.71 -22.08
N ASN A 242 -11.91 4.02 -21.30
CA ASN A 242 -12.99 3.10 -20.98
C ASN A 242 -14.21 3.29 -21.89
N TYR A 243 -14.78 2.16 -22.33
CA TYR A 243 -15.97 2.09 -23.18
C TYR A 243 -16.94 1.04 -22.69
N GLN A 244 -18.24 1.36 -22.74
CA GLN A 244 -19.29 0.41 -22.42
C GLN A 244 -19.55 -0.52 -23.61
N CYS A 245 -19.78 -1.79 -23.32
CA CYS A 245 -20.06 -2.83 -24.29
C CYS A 245 -21.56 -3.18 -24.34
N ALA A 246 -21.96 -4.03 -25.29
CA ALA A 246 -23.36 -4.41 -25.50
C ALA A 246 -24.00 -5.11 -24.31
N ASP A 247 -23.22 -5.80 -23.50
CA ASP A 247 -23.64 -6.49 -22.27
C ASP A 247 -23.70 -5.58 -21.04
N GLY A 248 -23.43 -4.29 -21.20
CA GLY A 248 -23.38 -3.32 -20.11
C GLY A 248 -22.05 -3.28 -19.35
N GLU A 249 -21.15 -4.22 -19.58
CA GLU A 249 -19.80 -4.27 -19.03
C GLU A 249 -18.89 -3.24 -19.69
N TRP A 250 -17.72 -3.01 -19.08
CA TRP A 250 -16.77 -2.02 -19.54
C TRP A 250 -15.44 -2.65 -19.93
N VAL A 251 -14.85 -2.11 -20.99
CA VAL A 251 -13.48 -2.40 -21.40
C VAL A 251 -12.62 -1.14 -21.29
N PHE A 252 -11.32 -1.34 -21.11
CA PHE A 252 -10.33 -0.28 -21.20
C PHE A 252 -9.30 -0.65 -22.26
N PHE A 253 -9.04 0.27 -23.20
CA PHE A 253 -7.94 0.09 -24.13
C PHE A 253 -6.92 1.22 -24.06
N ALA A 254 -5.68 0.89 -24.34
CA ALA A 254 -4.59 1.84 -24.46
C ALA A 254 -3.95 1.74 -25.84
N SER A 255 -3.51 2.87 -26.38
CA SER A 255 -2.72 2.93 -27.60
C SER A 255 -1.57 3.90 -27.40
N ASN A 256 -0.34 3.42 -27.58
CA ASN A 256 0.87 4.21 -27.36
C ASN A 256 1.53 4.65 -28.69
N ASN A 257 1.01 4.21 -29.84
CA ASN A 257 1.57 4.53 -31.13
C ASN A 257 0.51 4.47 -32.26
N SER A 258 0.85 5.05 -33.40
CA SER A 258 -0.06 5.10 -34.56
C SER A 258 -0.41 3.74 -35.14
N ARG A 259 0.49 2.75 -35.08
CA ARG A 259 0.23 1.38 -35.55
C ARG A 259 -0.88 0.72 -34.73
N GLN A 260 -0.79 0.79 -33.41
CA GLN A 260 -1.84 0.23 -32.54
C GLN A 260 -3.17 0.96 -32.77
N LEU A 261 -3.15 2.27 -32.90
CA LEU A 261 -4.38 3.03 -33.17
C LEU A 261 -5.03 2.63 -34.49
N SER A 262 -4.25 2.45 -35.55
CA SER A 262 -4.72 1.95 -36.84
C SER A 262 -5.37 0.55 -36.71
N LEU A 263 -4.75 -0.37 -35.99
CA LEU A 263 -5.33 -1.67 -35.70
C LEU A 263 -6.66 -1.56 -34.93
N TYR A 264 -6.79 -0.62 -34.00
CA TYR A 264 -8.10 -0.36 -33.39
C TYR A 264 -9.13 0.14 -34.38
N HIS A 265 -8.78 1.03 -35.33
CA HIS A 265 -9.70 1.46 -36.39
C HIS A 265 -10.20 0.25 -37.21
N HIS A 266 -9.31 -0.67 -37.52
CA HIS A 266 -9.69 -1.88 -38.29
C HIS A 266 -10.64 -2.79 -37.51
N ILE A 267 -10.35 -3.08 -36.24
CA ILE A 267 -11.20 -4.00 -35.45
C ILE A 267 -12.55 -3.40 -35.08
N ILE A 268 -12.66 -2.07 -34.97
CA ILE A 268 -13.95 -1.39 -34.80
C ILE A 268 -14.74 -1.21 -36.12
N GLY A 269 -14.17 -1.62 -37.25
CA GLY A 269 -14.83 -1.58 -38.58
C GLY A 269 -14.74 -0.24 -39.31
N HIS A 270 -13.80 0.63 -38.91
CA HIS A 270 -13.61 1.98 -39.44
C HIS A 270 -12.16 2.25 -39.90
N PRO A 271 -11.62 1.42 -40.86
CA PRO A 271 -10.24 1.61 -41.33
C PRO A 271 -10.02 2.96 -42.02
N GLU A 272 -11.06 3.58 -42.56
CA GLU A 272 -11.01 4.91 -43.17
C GLU A 272 -10.57 6.02 -42.25
N LEU A 273 -10.66 5.82 -40.93
CA LEU A 273 -10.17 6.79 -39.91
C LEU A 273 -8.67 6.98 -39.97
N ASP A 274 -7.92 6.02 -40.52
CA ASP A 274 -6.47 6.14 -40.67
C ASP A 274 -6.09 7.27 -41.65
N ASP A 275 -6.90 7.51 -42.66
CA ASP A 275 -6.63 8.49 -43.69
C ASP A 275 -7.47 9.75 -43.61
N ASP A 276 -8.43 9.81 -42.66
CA ASP A 276 -9.29 10.97 -42.48
C ASP A 276 -8.50 12.16 -41.89
N PRO A 277 -8.39 13.27 -42.65
CA PRO A 277 -7.61 14.43 -42.21
C PRO A 277 -8.15 15.09 -40.92
N ARG A 278 -9.47 14.89 -40.64
CA ARG A 278 -10.12 15.44 -39.44
C ARG A 278 -9.54 14.84 -38.15
N PHE A 279 -8.98 13.61 -38.22
CA PHE A 279 -8.47 12.88 -37.06
C PHE A 279 -6.94 12.79 -37.00
N ARG A 280 -6.24 13.69 -37.73
CA ARG A 280 -4.80 13.79 -37.78
C ARG A 280 -4.29 15.12 -37.18
N GLY A 281 -3.13 15.08 -36.52
CA GLY A 281 -2.47 16.26 -35.99
C GLY A 281 -3.38 17.14 -35.09
N ALA A 282 -3.35 18.46 -35.34
CA ALA A 282 -4.17 19.44 -34.60
C ALA A 282 -5.67 19.28 -34.84
N ALA A 283 -6.08 18.90 -36.08
CA ALA A 283 -7.48 18.72 -36.41
C ALA A 283 -8.17 17.61 -35.59
N ARG A 284 -7.40 16.61 -35.13
CA ARG A 284 -7.91 15.58 -34.19
C ARG A 284 -8.47 16.18 -32.91
N TRP A 285 -7.82 17.19 -32.40
CA TRP A 285 -8.28 17.86 -31.18
C TRP A 285 -9.62 18.59 -31.40
N GLU A 286 -9.77 19.24 -32.54
CA GLU A 286 -11.00 19.96 -32.88
C GLU A 286 -12.17 18.99 -33.10
N ASN A 287 -11.91 17.84 -33.70
CA ASN A 287 -12.91 16.81 -34.02
C ASN A 287 -12.98 15.66 -33.00
N ARG A 288 -12.38 15.81 -31.83
CA ARG A 288 -12.25 14.73 -30.86
C ARG A 288 -13.56 14.08 -30.41
N TYR A 289 -14.64 14.86 -30.28
CA TYR A 289 -15.96 14.31 -29.90
C TYR A 289 -16.52 13.37 -30.97
N GLU A 290 -16.40 13.72 -32.22
CA GLU A 290 -16.81 12.84 -33.35
C GLU A 290 -15.93 11.60 -33.38
N TYR A 291 -14.60 11.78 -33.18
CA TYR A 291 -13.66 10.66 -33.19
C TYR A 291 -13.97 9.63 -32.09
N TYR A 292 -14.23 10.08 -30.88
CA TYR A 292 -14.63 9.20 -29.79
C TYR A 292 -15.97 8.50 -30.06
N ALA A 293 -16.91 9.16 -30.72
CA ALA A 293 -18.21 8.58 -31.05
C ALA A 293 -18.14 7.34 -31.97
N TYR A 294 -17.13 7.23 -32.84
CA TYR A 294 -16.88 6.01 -33.60
C TYR A 294 -16.59 4.83 -32.67
N PHE A 295 -15.72 5.01 -31.73
CA PHE A 295 -15.36 3.97 -30.75
C PHE A 295 -16.54 3.63 -29.83
N GLU A 296 -17.25 4.63 -29.32
CA GLU A 296 -18.43 4.41 -28.46
C GLU A 296 -19.50 3.56 -29.17
N LYS A 297 -19.81 3.90 -30.40
CA LYS A 297 -20.79 3.13 -31.20
C LYS A 297 -20.31 1.73 -31.49
N ALA A 298 -19.04 1.56 -31.84
CA ALA A 298 -18.48 0.26 -32.15
C ALA A 298 -18.45 -0.65 -30.90
N PHE A 299 -17.99 -0.17 -29.75
CA PHE A 299 -17.93 -0.99 -28.56
C PHE A 299 -19.30 -1.46 -28.06
N LEU A 300 -20.36 -0.71 -28.30
CA LEU A 300 -21.74 -1.12 -28.01
C LEU A 300 -22.27 -2.26 -28.92
N THR A 301 -21.53 -2.71 -29.94
CA THR A 301 -21.99 -3.76 -30.85
C THR A 301 -21.68 -5.17 -30.43
N LYS A 302 -20.76 -5.38 -29.46
CA LYS A 302 -20.35 -6.70 -28.98
C LYS A 302 -20.19 -6.69 -27.48
N THR A 303 -20.14 -7.87 -26.87
CA THR A 303 -19.85 -8.03 -25.43
C THR A 303 -18.39 -7.69 -25.10
N ALA A 304 -18.11 -7.42 -23.84
CA ALA A 304 -16.74 -7.15 -23.38
C ALA A 304 -15.79 -8.32 -23.71
N ASP A 305 -16.22 -9.55 -23.48
CA ASP A 305 -15.42 -10.75 -23.73
C ASP A 305 -15.14 -10.96 -25.25
N GLU A 306 -16.10 -10.64 -26.11
CA GLU A 306 -15.89 -10.67 -27.57
C GLU A 306 -14.85 -9.64 -28.00
N TRP A 307 -14.89 -8.41 -27.43
CA TRP A 307 -13.90 -7.39 -27.73
C TRP A 307 -12.50 -7.75 -27.22
N VAL A 308 -12.40 -8.33 -26.02
CA VAL A 308 -11.11 -8.82 -25.48
C VAL A 308 -10.53 -9.90 -26.37
N ARG A 309 -11.36 -10.87 -26.83
CA ARG A 309 -10.90 -11.91 -27.76
C ARG A 309 -10.39 -11.31 -29.08
N ILE A 310 -11.16 -10.39 -29.70
CA ILE A 310 -10.76 -9.72 -30.96
C ILE A 310 -9.43 -8.96 -30.75
N ALA A 311 -9.30 -8.24 -29.66
CA ALA A 311 -8.09 -7.49 -29.38
C ALA A 311 -6.85 -8.41 -29.18
N ASN A 312 -7.01 -9.53 -28.47
CA ASN A 312 -5.96 -10.52 -28.27
C ASN A 312 -5.51 -11.16 -29.60
N GLU A 313 -6.46 -11.46 -30.50
CA GLU A 313 -6.16 -11.97 -31.85
C GLU A 313 -5.35 -10.98 -32.70
N ASN A 314 -5.37 -9.69 -32.35
CA ASN A 314 -4.66 -8.61 -33.04
C ASN A 314 -3.49 -8.02 -32.25
N ASP A 315 -3.09 -8.66 -31.13
CA ASP A 315 -2.00 -8.20 -30.25
C ASP A 315 -2.21 -6.75 -29.76
N LEU A 316 -3.44 -6.45 -29.31
CA LEU A 316 -3.83 -5.12 -28.83
C LEU A 316 -4.11 -5.13 -27.33
N PRO A 317 -3.62 -4.13 -26.59
CA PRO A 317 -3.84 -4.01 -25.15
C PRO A 317 -5.25 -3.51 -24.83
N LEU A 318 -6.21 -4.43 -24.78
CA LEU A 318 -7.58 -4.20 -24.35
C LEU A 318 -7.97 -5.21 -23.28
N VAL A 319 -8.53 -4.73 -22.19
CA VAL A 319 -8.94 -5.58 -21.06
C VAL A 319 -10.38 -5.25 -20.65
N ARG A 320 -11.10 -6.25 -20.15
CA ARG A 320 -12.34 -6.03 -19.42
C ARG A 320 -12.00 -5.38 -18.07
N MET A 321 -12.76 -4.36 -17.69
CA MET A 321 -12.63 -3.75 -16.35
C MET A 321 -13.24 -4.69 -15.32
N ALA A 322 -12.39 -5.27 -14.47
CA ALA A 322 -12.79 -6.24 -13.47
C ALA A 322 -13.45 -5.55 -12.24
N HIS A 323 -14.39 -6.24 -11.60
CA HIS A 323 -14.79 -5.93 -10.24
C HIS A 323 -13.83 -6.57 -9.23
N PHE A 324 -13.73 -6.04 -8.02
CA PHE A 324 -12.90 -6.64 -6.96
C PHE A 324 -13.23 -8.11 -6.70
N LYS A 325 -14.52 -8.50 -6.78
CA LYS A 325 -14.95 -9.89 -6.63
C LYS A 325 -14.39 -10.83 -7.70
N ASP A 326 -14.15 -10.33 -8.92
CA ASP A 326 -13.71 -11.14 -10.06
C ASP A 326 -12.23 -11.54 -9.90
N VAL A 327 -11.43 -10.71 -9.19
CA VAL A 327 -10.02 -10.98 -8.93
C VAL A 327 -9.82 -12.29 -8.16
N SER A 328 -10.72 -12.63 -7.23
CA SER A 328 -10.63 -13.85 -6.44
C SER A 328 -10.74 -15.15 -7.27
N THR A 329 -11.27 -15.07 -8.49
CA THR A 329 -11.43 -16.20 -9.42
C THR A 329 -10.58 -16.06 -10.68
N ASP A 330 -9.74 -15.03 -10.77
CA ASP A 330 -8.90 -14.78 -11.94
C ASP A 330 -7.83 -15.88 -12.11
N PRO A 331 -7.88 -16.68 -13.20
CA PRO A 331 -6.91 -17.74 -13.43
C PRO A 331 -5.48 -17.23 -13.56
N GLN A 332 -5.26 -15.98 -14.03
CA GLN A 332 -3.93 -15.40 -14.13
C GLN A 332 -3.36 -15.09 -12.74
N ALA A 333 -4.18 -14.61 -11.81
CA ALA A 333 -3.77 -14.36 -10.43
C ALA A 333 -3.40 -15.67 -9.72
N TRP A 334 -4.21 -16.71 -9.88
CA TRP A 334 -3.94 -18.04 -9.31
C TRP A 334 -2.71 -18.71 -9.92
N ALA A 335 -2.56 -18.67 -11.25
CA ALA A 335 -1.41 -19.28 -11.93
C ALA A 335 -0.06 -18.68 -11.51
N ASN A 336 -0.05 -17.42 -11.06
CA ASN A 336 1.15 -16.73 -10.57
C ASN A 336 1.28 -16.75 -9.04
N GLY A 337 0.34 -17.34 -8.31
CA GLY A 337 0.38 -17.37 -6.85
C GLY A 337 0.16 -16.01 -6.20
N TYR A 338 -0.54 -15.07 -6.87
CA TYR A 338 -0.87 -13.76 -6.31
C TYR A 338 -1.98 -13.81 -5.27
N LEU A 339 -2.70 -14.94 -5.24
CA LEU A 339 -3.73 -15.26 -4.28
C LEU A 339 -3.39 -16.59 -3.60
N GLU A 340 -3.79 -16.71 -2.35
CA GLU A 340 -3.59 -17.91 -1.57
C GLU A 340 -4.78 -18.17 -0.62
N HIS A 341 -4.97 -19.45 -0.25
CA HIS A 341 -5.92 -19.84 0.77
C HIS A 341 -5.28 -19.73 2.14
N VAL A 342 -5.82 -18.89 2.99
CA VAL A 342 -5.35 -18.67 4.37
C VAL A 342 -6.34 -19.28 5.35
N GLN A 343 -5.86 -20.23 6.16
CA GLN A 343 -6.64 -20.83 7.22
C GLN A 343 -6.50 -20.02 8.51
N PHE A 344 -7.62 -19.54 9.04
CA PHE A 344 -7.69 -18.82 10.31
C PHE A 344 -7.80 -19.76 11.50
N ARG A 345 -7.57 -19.23 12.73
CA ARG A 345 -7.56 -20.02 13.97
C ARG A 345 -8.90 -20.67 14.30
N ASN A 346 -10.03 -20.06 13.86
CA ASN A 346 -11.37 -20.62 14.00
C ASN A 346 -11.69 -21.72 12.96
N GLY A 347 -10.74 -22.08 12.10
CA GLY A 347 -10.89 -23.08 11.06
C GLY A 347 -11.46 -22.59 9.73
N ASN A 348 -11.89 -21.34 9.64
CA ASN A 348 -12.33 -20.74 8.37
C ASN A 348 -11.14 -20.59 7.41
N VAL A 349 -11.45 -20.64 6.11
CA VAL A 349 -10.47 -20.44 5.04
C VAL A 349 -10.99 -19.33 4.13
N ASP A 350 -10.18 -18.28 3.96
CA ASP A 350 -10.47 -17.20 3.01
C ASP A 350 -9.37 -17.08 1.97
N ILE A 351 -9.69 -16.45 0.83
CA ILE A 351 -8.73 -16.07 -0.20
C ILE A 351 -8.11 -14.73 0.19
N MET A 352 -6.80 -14.69 0.29
CA MET A 352 -6.06 -13.46 0.57
C MET A 352 -4.99 -13.20 -0.49
N PRO A 353 -4.64 -11.93 -0.75
CA PRO A 353 -3.46 -11.60 -1.54
C PRO A 353 -2.20 -12.13 -0.86
N SER A 354 -1.33 -12.77 -1.63
CA SER A 354 0.01 -13.16 -1.19
C SER A 354 0.93 -11.95 -1.05
N SER A 355 2.15 -12.15 -0.58
CA SER A 355 3.18 -11.13 -0.61
C SER A 355 3.51 -10.73 -2.05
N PRO A 356 3.67 -9.43 -2.36
CA PRO A 356 4.11 -8.99 -3.68
C PRO A 356 5.62 -9.13 -3.89
N ILE A 357 6.35 -9.65 -2.93
CA ILE A 357 7.81 -9.90 -3.04
C ILE A 357 8.03 -11.19 -3.82
N GLU A 358 8.74 -11.09 -4.94
CA GLU A 358 9.14 -12.25 -5.75
C GLU A 358 10.67 -12.28 -5.89
N MET A 359 11.30 -13.30 -5.36
CA MET A 359 12.76 -13.48 -5.43
C MET A 359 13.10 -14.95 -5.74
N LYS A 360 13.73 -15.20 -6.88
CA LYS A 360 14.14 -16.57 -7.27
C LYS A 360 15.18 -17.20 -6.33
N SER A 361 15.92 -16.38 -5.60
CA SER A 361 17.00 -16.82 -4.69
C SER A 361 16.52 -17.04 -3.26
N ALA A 362 15.27 -16.72 -2.94
CA ALA A 362 14.73 -16.81 -1.60
C ALA A 362 13.27 -17.23 -1.64
N GLU A 363 12.85 -17.99 -0.65
CA GLU A 363 11.45 -18.37 -0.45
C GLU A 363 10.77 -17.29 0.40
N VAL A 364 9.65 -16.78 -0.10
CA VAL A 364 8.81 -15.83 0.63
C VAL A 364 7.78 -16.62 1.44
N PRO A 365 7.65 -16.37 2.74
CA PRO A 365 6.68 -17.09 3.56
C PRO A 365 5.23 -16.86 3.07
N PRO A 366 4.36 -17.87 3.15
CA PRO A 366 2.94 -17.68 2.85
C PRO A 366 2.29 -16.72 3.82
N THR A 367 1.22 -16.06 3.39
CA THR A 367 0.39 -15.22 4.26
C THR A 367 -0.23 -16.07 5.37
N SER A 368 -0.19 -15.57 6.57
CA SER A 368 -0.73 -16.23 7.77
C SER A 368 -1.53 -15.25 8.62
N PRO A 369 -2.47 -15.73 9.45
CA PRO A 369 -3.14 -14.88 10.42
C PRO A 369 -2.13 -14.20 11.34
N ALA A 370 -2.30 -12.91 11.57
CA ALA A 370 -1.47 -12.16 12.51
C ALA A 370 -1.73 -12.63 13.96
N PRO A 371 -0.73 -12.60 14.83
CA PRO A 371 -0.92 -12.92 16.24
C PRO A 371 -1.98 -12.04 16.92
N ALA A 372 -2.66 -12.58 17.93
CA ALA A 372 -3.53 -11.80 18.80
C ALA A 372 -2.73 -10.71 19.52
N LEU A 373 -3.42 -9.69 20.05
CA LEU A 373 -2.77 -8.63 20.82
C LEU A 373 -1.98 -9.24 22.00
N GLY A 374 -0.69 -8.97 22.03
CA GLY A 374 0.19 -9.45 23.11
C GLY A 374 0.47 -10.95 23.12
N ALA A 375 0.20 -11.65 22.03
CA ALA A 375 0.38 -13.12 21.94
C ALA A 375 1.81 -13.57 22.28
N ASP A 376 2.80 -12.80 21.90
CA ASP A 376 4.22 -13.13 22.15
C ASP A 376 4.82 -12.35 23.33
N THR A 377 4.03 -11.57 24.07
CA THR A 377 4.54 -10.65 25.10
C THR A 377 5.41 -11.37 26.13
N ALA A 378 4.90 -12.40 26.78
CA ALA A 378 5.64 -13.11 27.82
C ALA A 378 6.92 -13.77 27.25
N LYS A 379 6.82 -14.38 26.08
CA LYS A 379 7.97 -15.01 25.38
C LYS A 379 9.06 -13.97 25.08
N ILE A 380 8.68 -12.84 24.48
CA ILE A 380 9.63 -11.78 24.11
C ILE A 380 10.28 -11.18 25.38
N LEU A 381 9.52 -10.89 26.44
CA LEU A 381 10.08 -10.38 27.68
C LEU A 381 11.12 -11.35 28.29
N ARG A 382 10.85 -12.66 28.28
CA ARG A 382 11.84 -13.68 28.72
C ARG A 382 13.10 -13.64 27.85
N CYS A 383 12.96 -13.53 26.53
CA CYS A 383 14.11 -13.39 25.62
C CYS A 383 14.92 -12.10 25.86
N LEU A 384 14.30 -11.05 26.39
CA LEU A 384 14.95 -9.81 26.81
C LEU A 384 15.62 -9.90 28.21
N GLY A 385 15.59 -11.09 28.83
CA GLY A 385 16.25 -11.34 30.12
C GLY A 385 15.42 -11.03 31.36
N TYR A 386 14.11 -10.81 31.21
CA TYR A 386 13.24 -10.66 32.38
C TYR A 386 12.93 -12.04 32.97
N SER A 387 13.02 -12.13 34.32
CA SER A 387 12.61 -13.31 35.07
C SER A 387 11.08 -13.50 34.99
N GLU A 388 10.59 -14.70 35.26
CA GLU A 388 9.16 -14.98 35.29
C GLU A 388 8.41 -14.05 36.27
N ALA A 389 8.97 -13.81 37.43
CA ALA A 389 8.40 -12.89 38.43
C ALA A 389 8.28 -11.46 37.88
N GLN A 390 9.28 -10.99 37.16
CA GLN A 390 9.24 -9.65 36.52
C GLN A 390 8.20 -9.60 35.39
N VAL A 391 8.11 -10.63 34.55
CA VAL A 391 7.10 -10.73 33.49
C VAL A 391 5.69 -10.66 34.09
N GLN A 392 5.42 -11.45 35.14
CA GLN A 392 4.13 -11.45 35.83
C GLN A 392 3.81 -10.08 36.47
N ALA A 393 4.83 -9.46 37.10
CA ALA A 393 4.69 -8.12 37.69
C ALA A 393 4.34 -7.05 36.63
N MET A 394 4.98 -7.10 35.44
CA MET A 394 4.68 -6.18 34.35
C MET A 394 3.24 -6.38 33.78
N ILE A 395 2.79 -7.63 33.71
CA ILE A 395 1.42 -7.93 33.29
C ILE A 395 0.41 -7.45 34.34
N ALA A 396 0.65 -7.78 35.63
CA ALA A 396 -0.23 -7.39 36.71
C ALA A 396 -0.35 -5.86 36.90
N SER A 397 0.74 -5.12 36.64
CA SER A 397 0.75 -3.65 36.71
C SER A 397 0.16 -2.96 35.48
N GLY A 398 -0.08 -3.70 34.41
CA GLY A 398 -0.51 -3.14 33.11
C GLY A 398 0.64 -2.45 32.33
N ALA A 399 1.89 -2.68 32.70
CA ALA A 399 3.05 -2.24 31.93
C ALA A 399 3.21 -3.04 30.62
N ALA A 400 2.72 -4.28 30.60
CA ALA A 400 2.62 -5.13 29.43
C ALA A 400 1.25 -5.85 29.44
N ILE A 401 0.76 -6.21 28.25
CA ILE A 401 -0.42 -7.05 28.09
C ILE A 401 0.01 -8.36 27.44
N ALA A 402 -0.39 -9.47 28.01
CA ALA A 402 -0.25 -10.79 27.37
C ALA A 402 -1.64 -11.29 26.96
N ALA A 403 -1.75 -11.96 25.82
CA ALA A 403 -2.95 -12.71 25.49
C ALA A 403 -3.15 -13.81 26.56
N GLU A 404 -4.40 -14.11 26.89
CA GLU A 404 -4.70 -15.31 27.67
C GLU A 404 -4.15 -16.53 26.93
N GLU A 405 -3.34 -17.35 27.61
CA GLU A 405 -2.87 -18.60 27.02
C GLU A 405 -4.12 -19.42 26.65
N ALA A 406 -4.24 -19.76 25.37
CA ALA A 406 -5.27 -20.70 24.95
C ALA A 406 -5.09 -21.96 25.81
N LYS A 407 -6.05 -22.28 26.66
CA LYS A 407 -6.04 -23.54 27.40
C LYS A 407 -6.03 -24.67 26.37
N ALA A 408 -4.89 -25.37 26.30
CA ALA A 408 -4.65 -26.50 25.42
C ALA A 408 -5.68 -27.62 25.62
#